data_d9fff43dd702caca8cf28001381a20ce
#
_entry.id   d9fff43dd702caca8cf28001381a20ce
#
_cell.length_a   1.000
_cell.length_b   1.000
_cell.length_c   1.000
_cell.angle_alpha   90.00
_cell.angle_beta   90.00
_cell.angle_gamma   90.00
#
_symmetry.space_group_name_H-M   'P 1'
#
loop_
_entity.id
_entity.type
_entity.pdbx_description
1 polymer ?
#
loop_
_entity_poly.entity_id
_entity_poly.type
_entity_poly.pdbx_seq_one_letter_code
_entity_poly.pdbx_strand_id
1 'polypeptide(L)'
;SDIKGFTVQTLSTDTVASQAAGGTWASAASMNTARNAVAGAGTQDAAWVAGGAPPNPASKNEMEVYNGSSWTEVNNLNTARRNSGASGTTTAGLLVAGHTAPSPPIANVESWDGTSWTEITDVNTARNGLKGGGTQTACIFGGGYTTTEVANAESWNGSTWTEVNDLNTARAYTGGSGTSTSNILSAGYKVPAPAQTTVESWDGSSWTEVTEVNSGRSELSAAGASNTSQLIFSGNEPPNSAKTESWNGTSWTEVADMASARRATAGAGTQTSALVSAGYDGSDSALSEEFTAPAVFSKQIEGQL
;
A
#
# COMPACT_ATOMS: atom_id res chain seq x y z
N SER A 1 12.36 -56.87 -23.57
CA SER A 1 12.36 -55.49 -24.11
C SER A 1 12.77 -54.55 -23.02
N ASP A 2 14.01 -54.09 -23.13
CA ASP A 2 14.64 -53.22 -22.14
C ASP A 2 14.06 -51.81 -22.23
N ILE A 3 13.47 -51.35 -21.17
CA ILE A 3 13.16 -49.91 -20.98
C ILE A 3 14.48 -49.25 -20.71
N LYS A 4 15.08 -48.63 -21.72
CA LYS A 4 16.28 -47.80 -21.58
C LYS A 4 15.94 -46.62 -20.68
N GLY A 5 16.71 -46.48 -19.61
CA GLY A 5 16.52 -45.45 -18.63
C GLY A 5 16.49 -44.04 -19.22
N PHE A 6 15.50 -43.26 -18.86
CA PHE A 6 15.47 -41.83 -19.08
C PHE A 6 16.60 -41.21 -18.24
N THR A 7 17.62 -40.71 -18.90
CA THR A 7 18.55 -39.80 -18.24
C THR A 7 17.86 -38.45 -18.24
N VAL A 8 17.36 -38.05 -17.08
CA VAL A 8 17.00 -36.65 -16.86
C VAL A 8 18.28 -35.87 -16.92
N GLN A 9 18.61 -35.29 -18.07
CA GLN A 9 19.58 -34.21 -18.14
C GLN A 9 18.96 -33.00 -17.45
N THR A 10 19.27 -32.81 -16.19
CA THR A 10 19.21 -31.48 -15.60
C THR A 10 20.25 -30.66 -16.33
N LEU A 11 19.82 -29.85 -17.29
CA LEU A 11 20.66 -28.81 -17.86
C LEU A 11 21.00 -27.85 -16.70
N SER A 12 22.18 -28.06 -16.11
CA SER A 12 22.76 -27.18 -15.10
C SER A 12 23.19 -25.81 -15.68
N THR A 13 22.81 -25.55 -16.92
CA THR A 13 22.99 -24.30 -17.64
C THR A 13 21.65 -23.64 -18.01
N ASP A 14 20.54 -24.11 -17.48
CA ASP A 14 19.43 -23.20 -17.31
C ASP A 14 19.78 -22.25 -16.14
N THR A 15 20.85 -21.51 -16.32
CA THR A 15 20.87 -20.15 -15.89
C THR A 15 19.76 -19.49 -16.70
N VAL A 16 18.51 -19.68 -16.29
CA VAL A 16 17.59 -18.59 -16.27
C VAL A 16 18.44 -17.47 -15.75
N ALA A 17 18.89 -16.60 -16.64
CA ALA A 17 19.66 -15.41 -16.32
C ALA A 17 19.01 -14.91 -15.07
N SER A 18 19.72 -14.87 -13.96
CA SER A 18 19.18 -14.67 -12.65
C SER A 18 18.07 -13.65 -12.81
N GLN A 19 16.86 -14.13 -13.03
CA GLN A 19 15.68 -13.28 -12.89
C GLN A 19 15.88 -12.84 -11.48
N ALA A 20 16.19 -11.56 -11.32
CA ALA A 20 16.56 -11.02 -10.04
C ALA A 20 15.54 -11.62 -9.08
N ALA A 21 16.01 -12.54 -8.23
CA ALA A 21 15.13 -13.37 -7.44
C ALA A 21 14.22 -12.40 -6.74
N GLY A 22 12.95 -12.24 -7.21
CA GLY A 22 12.02 -11.33 -6.61
C GLY A 22 11.57 -10.10 -7.41
N GLY A 23 11.73 -10.01 -8.73
CA GLY A 23 11.23 -8.88 -9.53
C GLY A 23 12.18 -7.71 -9.68
N THR A 24 11.69 -6.59 -10.21
CA THR A 24 12.47 -5.37 -10.46
C THR A 24 11.66 -4.11 -10.17
N TRP A 25 12.32 -3.09 -9.65
CA TRP A 25 11.82 -1.71 -9.64
C TRP A 25 12.43 -0.94 -10.80
N ALA A 26 11.63 -0.16 -11.49
CA ALA A 26 12.05 0.74 -12.56
C ALA A 26 11.53 2.15 -12.26
N SER A 27 12.32 3.17 -12.60
CA SER A 27 11.88 4.55 -12.49
C SER A 27 10.70 4.82 -13.43
N ALA A 28 9.66 5.46 -12.91
CA ALA A 28 8.51 5.94 -13.65
C ALA A 28 8.51 7.47 -13.73
N ALA A 29 7.56 8.07 -14.45
CA ALA A 29 7.42 9.51 -14.49
C ALA A 29 7.20 10.09 -13.09
N SER A 30 7.91 11.16 -12.76
CA SER A 30 7.74 11.85 -11.49
C SER A 30 6.41 12.60 -11.43
N MET A 31 5.84 12.72 -10.25
CA MET A 31 4.71 13.60 -9.96
C MET A 31 5.08 15.07 -10.27
N ASN A 32 4.08 15.91 -10.49
CA ASN A 32 4.31 17.34 -10.74
C ASN A 32 4.72 18.08 -9.46
N THR A 33 4.21 17.64 -8.31
CA THR A 33 4.49 18.27 -7.01
C THR A 33 5.12 17.30 -6.04
N ALA A 34 6.32 17.61 -5.54
CA ALA A 34 6.99 16.85 -4.51
C ALA A 34 6.25 17.00 -3.16
N ARG A 35 5.94 15.88 -2.52
CA ARG A 35 5.21 15.83 -1.24
C ARG A 35 5.34 14.48 -0.56
N ASN A 36 5.08 14.45 0.75
CA ASN A 36 5.09 13.25 1.57
C ASN A 36 3.77 13.10 2.32
N ALA A 37 3.62 12.04 3.10
CA ALA A 37 2.43 11.77 3.92
C ALA A 37 1.13 11.76 3.09
N VAL A 38 1.25 11.33 1.86
CA VAL A 38 0.20 11.27 0.84
C VAL A 38 -0.68 10.03 1.03
N ALA A 39 -1.85 10.05 0.40
CA ALA A 39 -2.71 8.89 0.23
C ALA A 39 -2.86 8.57 -1.26
N GLY A 40 -2.98 7.30 -1.61
CA GLY A 40 -3.14 6.89 -3.00
C GLY A 40 -3.72 5.50 -3.14
N ALA A 41 -4.33 5.24 -4.30
CA ALA A 41 -4.92 3.96 -4.68
C ALA A 41 -4.95 3.80 -6.21
N GLY A 42 -5.38 2.63 -6.68
CA GLY A 42 -5.47 2.30 -8.09
C GLY A 42 -4.63 1.08 -8.47
N THR A 43 -4.22 1.03 -9.73
CA THR A 43 -3.30 0.02 -10.27
C THR A 43 -1.93 0.62 -10.55
N GLN A 44 -0.97 -0.21 -10.98
CA GLN A 44 0.37 0.28 -11.34
C GLN A 44 0.32 1.34 -12.46
N ASP A 45 -0.52 1.13 -13.45
CA ASP A 45 -0.66 1.94 -14.67
C ASP A 45 -1.85 2.92 -14.65
N ALA A 46 -2.66 2.89 -13.58
CA ALA A 46 -3.80 3.79 -13.39
C ALA A 46 -4.01 4.07 -11.90
N ALA A 47 -3.25 5.01 -11.37
CA ALA A 47 -3.24 5.36 -9.95
C ALA A 47 -3.57 6.84 -9.72
N TRP A 48 -3.93 7.15 -8.50
CA TRP A 48 -4.07 8.52 -8.03
C TRP A 48 -3.38 8.74 -6.69
N VAL A 49 -2.91 9.96 -6.47
CA VAL A 49 -2.31 10.41 -5.23
C VAL A 49 -2.92 11.74 -4.83
N ALA A 50 -3.38 11.84 -3.59
CA ALA A 50 -4.04 13.05 -3.08
C ALA A 50 -3.53 13.46 -1.71
N GLY A 51 -3.66 14.75 -1.41
CA GLY A 51 -3.26 15.35 -0.15
C GLY A 51 -1.76 15.31 0.08
N GLY A 52 -1.38 15.20 1.35
CA GLY A 52 0.01 15.14 1.79
C GLY A 52 0.49 16.42 2.47
N ALA A 53 1.78 16.52 2.66
CA ALA A 53 2.45 17.66 3.24
C ALA A 53 3.59 18.15 2.35
N PRO A 54 3.81 19.47 2.25
CA PRO A 54 5.10 20.04 1.88
C PRO A 54 6.02 20.00 3.11
N PRO A 55 7.30 20.43 2.98
CA PRO A 55 8.15 20.60 4.13
C PRO A 55 7.53 21.61 5.11
N ASN A 56 6.84 21.07 6.09
CA ASN A 56 6.25 21.61 7.33
C ASN A 56 5.70 23.05 7.33
N PRO A 57 4.52 23.35 7.94
CA PRO A 57 3.59 22.43 8.65
C PRO A 57 2.23 22.21 7.95
N ALA A 58 2.03 22.72 6.73
CA ALA A 58 0.74 22.76 6.08
C ALA A 58 0.34 21.40 5.45
N SER A 59 -0.96 21.10 5.47
CA SER A 59 -1.52 20.00 4.68
C SER A 59 -1.84 20.46 3.27
N LYS A 60 -1.81 19.55 2.31
CA LYS A 60 -2.10 19.79 0.89
C LYS A 60 -3.47 19.21 0.50
N ASN A 61 -4.07 19.76 -0.54
CA ASN A 61 -5.31 19.27 -1.13
C ASN A 61 -5.15 18.84 -2.60
N GLU A 62 -3.96 19.00 -3.17
CA GLU A 62 -3.70 18.63 -4.56
C GLU A 62 -3.91 17.15 -4.80
N MET A 63 -4.47 16.80 -5.96
CA MET A 63 -4.59 15.44 -6.47
C MET A 63 -3.94 15.34 -7.84
N GLU A 64 -3.20 14.27 -8.05
CA GLU A 64 -2.64 13.90 -9.34
C GLU A 64 -3.05 12.48 -9.72
N VAL A 65 -3.31 12.27 -11.02
CA VAL A 65 -3.68 10.96 -11.59
C VAL A 65 -2.56 10.51 -12.54
N TYR A 66 -2.17 9.24 -12.41
CA TYR A 66 -1.20 8.55 -13.26
C TYR A 66 -1.91 7.70 -14.30
N ASN A 67 -1.45 7.76 -15.55
CA ASN A 67 -2.02 7.02 -16.68
C ASN A 67 -1.09 5.93 -17.26
N GLY A 68 -0.10 5.50 -16.49
CA GLY A 68 0.94 4.56 -16.93
C GLY A 68 2.13 5.21 -17.61
N SER A 69 2.09 6.55 -17.85
CA SER A 69 3.17 7.27 -18.56
C SER A 69 3.46 8.63 -17.97
N SER A 70 2.46 9.30 -17.41
CA SER A 70 2.58 10.67 -16.89
C SER A 70 1.58 10.92 -15.78
N TRP A 71 1.90 11.90 -14.94
CA TRP A 71 1.01 12.45 -13.93
C TRP A 71 0.31 13.70 -14.43
N THR A 72 -0.96 13.82 -14.13
CA THR A 72 -1.78 14.98 -14.46
C THR A 72 -2.47 15.48 -13.20
N GLU A 73 -2.34 16.77 -12.91
CA GLU A 73 -3.09 17.42 -11.84
C GLU A 73 -4.56 17.51 -12.22
N VAL A 74 -5.44 17.17 -11.29
CA VAL A 74 -6.90 17.17 -11.44
C VAL A 74 -7.54 17.95 -10.30
N ASN A 75 -8.87 17.95 -10.19
CA ASN A 75 -9.58 18.70 -9.16
C ASN A 75 -9.17 18.27 -7.74
N ASN A 76 -8.90 19.26 -6.93
CA ASN A 76 -8.37 19.11 -5.58
C ASN A 76 -9.44 18.61 -4.58
N LEU A 77 -8.98 18.02 -3.47
CA LEU A 77 -9.78 17.75 -2.29
C LEU A 77 -10.46 19.02 -1.77
N ASN A 78 -11.65 18.87 -1.20
CA ASN A 78 -12.32 19.96 -0.52
C ASN A 78 -11.59 20.37 0.77
N THR A 79 -10.99 19.39 1.47
CA THR A 79 -10.23 19.63 2.70
C THR A 79 -8.78 19.17 2.56
N ALA A 80 -7.84 20.10 2.72
CA ALA A 80 -6.41 19.81 2.73
C ALA A 80 -6.02 18.92 3.91
N ARG A 81 -5.40 17.77 3.65
CA ARG A 81 -5.05 16.78 4.69
C ARG A 81 -3.92 15.85 4.28
N ARG A 82 -3.36 15.18 5.28
CA ARG A 82 -2.26 14.22 5.14
C ARG A 82 -2.50 12.98 5.99
N ASN A 83 -1.74 11.91 5.77
CA ASN A 83 -1.82 10.65 6.52
C ASN A 83 -3.23 10.03 6.51
N SER A 84 -3.94 10.16 5.40
CA SER A 84 -5.27 9.60 5.18
C SER A 84 -5.20 8.15 4.73
N GLY A 85 -6.31 7.42 4.90
CA GLY A 85 -6.56 6.18 4.20
C GLY A 85 -7.07 6.45 2.78
N ALA A 86 -6.83 5.51 1.85
CA ALA A 86 -7.28 5.61 0.47
C ALA A 86 -7.73 4.26 -0.08
N SER A 87 -8.72 4.27 -0.97
CA SER A 87 -9.15 3.08 -1.71
C SER A 87 -9.79 3.45 -3.05
N GLY A 88 -10.00 2.45 -3.91
CA GLY A 88 -10.69 2.62 -5.19
C GLY A 88 -9.77 2.83 -6.39
N THR A 89 -10.29 3.48 -7.41
CA THR A 89 -9.66 3.65 -8.73
C THR A 89 -9.53 5.13 -9.11
N THR A 90 -8.93 5.43 -10.26
CA THR A 90 -8.81 6.78 -10.82
C THR A 90 -10.15 7.44 -11.18
N THR A 91 -11.23 6.67 -11.26
CA THR A 91 -12.58 7.16 -11.56
C THR A 91 -13.59 6.94 -10.44
N ALA A 92 -13.21 6.21 -9.39
CA ALA A 92 -14.06 5.90 -8.25
C ALA A 92 -13.18 5.72 -7.00
N GLY A 93 -12.80 6.83 -6.38
CA GLY A 93 -11.86 6.88 -5.25
C GLY A 93 -12.54 7.26 -3.93
N LEU A 94 -11.93 6.86 -2.84
CA LEU A 94 -12.33 7.23 -1.49
C LEU A 94 -11.11 7.67 -0.70
N LEU A 95 -11.17 8.86 -0.09
CA LEU A 95 -10.16 9.37 0.84
C LEU A 95 -10.77 9.46 2.24
N VAL A 96 -10.12 8.85 3.22
CA VAL A 96 -10.70 8.56 4.52
C VAL A 96 -9.88 9.20 5.63
N ALA A 97 -10.52 10.04 6.45
CA ALA A 97 -9.95 10.62 7.66
C ALA A 97 -8.64 11.37 7.40
N GLY A 98 -7.73 11.42 8.34
CA GLY A 98 -6.42 12.05 8.19
C GLY A 98 -6.18 13.18 9.17
N HIS A 99 -5.26 14.07 8.83
CA HIS A 99 -4.81 15.16 9.69
C HIS A 99 -4.73 16.48 8.92
N THR A 100 -5.34 17.51 9.46
CA THR A 100 -5.22 18.89 8.97
C THR A 100 -4.30 19.68 9.92
N ALA A 101 -3.06 19.92 9.53
CA ALA A 101 -2.13 20.67 10.41
C ALA A 101 -2.52 22.16 10.51
N PRO A 102 -2.46 22.78 11.71
CA PRO A 102 -2.03 22.24 13.01
C PRO A 102 -3.15 21.59 13.85
N SER A 103 -4.33 21.37 13.29
CA SER A 103 -5.50 20.84 13.98
C SER A 103 -5.36 19.34 14.32
N PRO A 104 -6.19 18.79 15.23
CA PRO A 104 -6.20 17.36 15.51
C PRO A 104 -6.62 16.53 14.28
N PRO A 105 -6.52 15.19 14.35
CA PRO A 105 -7.07 14.30 13.34
C PRO A 105 -8.55 14.58 13.04
N ILE A 106 -8.97 14.36 11.81
CA ILE A 106 -10.33 14.57 11.33
C ILE A 106 -11.00 13.24 10.94
N ALA A 107 -12.34 13.24 10.93
CA ALA A 107 -13.15 12.09 10.54
C ALA A 107 -13.64 12.17 9.08
N ASN A 108 -13.45 13.32 8.42
CA ASN A 108 -14.03 13.60 7.10
C ASN A 108 -13.65 12.54 6.05
N VAL A 109 -14.63 12.15 5.26
CA VAL A 109 -14.46 11.26 4.13
C VAL A 109 -14.89 11.97 2.85
N GLU A 110 -14.06 11.89 1.82
CA GLU A 110 -14.39 12.41 0.49
C GLU A 110 -14.40 11.30 -0.54
N SER A 111 -15.40 11.34 -1.43
CA SER A 111 -15.62 10.41 -2.53
C SER A 111 -15.33 11.09 -3.86
N TRP A 112 -14.52 10.44 -4.71
CA TRP A 112 -14.14 10.88 -6.06
C TRP A 112 -14.95 10.18 -7.13
N ASP A 113 -15.54 10.91 -8.05
CA ASP A 113 -16.38 10.39 -9.15
C ASP A 113 -15.66 10.34 -10.52
N GLY A 114 -14.37 10.60 -10.54
CA GLY A 114 -13.57 10.76 -11.77
C GLY A 114 -13.42 12.22 -12.21
N THR A 115 -14.13 13.14 -11.55
CA THR A 115 -14.14 14.57 -11.92
C THR A 115 -14.04 15.47 -10.69
N SER A 116 -14.76 15.15 -9.62
CA SER A 116 -14.90 15.99 -8.43
C SER A 116 -14.89 15.17 -7.14
N TRP A 117 -14.47 15.81 -6.05
CA TRP A 117 -14.58 15.29 -4.71
C TRP A 117 -15.86 15.78 -4.04
N THR A 118 -16.57 14.88 -3.39
CA THR A 118 -17.77 15.17 -2.61
C THR A 118 -17.59 14.63 -1.21
N GLU A 119 -17.84 15.46 -0.20
CA GLU A 119 -17.85 15.03 1.19
C GLU A 119 -19.04 14.11 1.43
N ILE A 120 -18.81 12.98 2.08
CA ILE A 120 -19.80 11.97 2.40
C ILE A 120 -19.78 11.65 3.90
N THR A 121 -20.48 10.59 4.34
CA THR A 121 -20.54 10.18 5.75
C THR A 121 -19.13 9.96 6.33
N ASP A 122 -18.85 10.62 7.44
CA ASP A 122 -17.61 10.54 8.20
C ASP A 122 -17.40 9.17 8.86
N VAL A 123 -16.13 8.78 9.08
CA VAL A 123 -15.80 7.65 9.96
C VAL A 123 -16.22 7.97 11.40
N ASN A 124 -16.52 6.93 12.19
CA ASN A 124 -16.99 7.13 13.57
C ASN A 124 -15.86 7.69 14.47
N THR A 125 -14.62 7.35 14.21
CA THR A 125 -13.47 7.80 14.99
C THR A 125 -12.49 8.62 14.16
N ALA A 126 -12.35 9.91 14.47
CA ALA A 126 -11.36 10.79 13.85
C ALA A 126 -9.93 10.32 14.16
N ARG A 127 -9.16 9.98 13.12
CA ARG A 127 -7.78 9.46 13.24
C ARG A 127 -6.97 9.66 11.98
N ASN A 128 -5.67 9.64 12.10
CA ASN A 128 -4.74 9.64 10.96
C ASN A 128 -3.87 8.38 10.95
N GLY A 129 -3.13 8.14 9.88
CA GLY A 129 -2.25 6.98 9.78
C GLY A 129 -2.97 5.63 9.77
N LEU A 130 -4.31 5.63 9.54
CA LEU A 130 -5.10 4.43 9.31
C LEU A 130 -4.79 3.87 7.93
N LYS A 131 -4.85 2.55 7.77
CA LYS A 131 -4.63 1.87 6.48
C LYS A 131 -5.63 0.74 6.29
N GLY A 132 -5.80 0.34 5.06
CA GLY A 132 -6.74 -0.70 4.67
C GLY A 132 -6.83 -0.81 3.16
N GLY A 133 -7.99 -1.16 2.65
CA GLY A 133 -8.23 -1.31 1.22
C GLY A 133 -9.67 -1.68 0.88
N GLY A 134 -9.92 -1.77 -0.41
CA GLY A 134 -11.22 -2.06 -0.98
C GLY A 134 -11.54 -1.17 -2.17
N THR A 135 -12.83 -0.99 -2.38
CA THR A 135 -13.37 -0.11 -3.43
C THR A 135 -13.96 1.16 -2.82
N GLN A 136 -14.40 2.10 -3.65
CA GLN A 136 -15.14 3.28 -3.21
C GLN A 136 -16.41 2.95 -2.42
N THR A 137 -17.06 1.82 -2.71
CA THR A 137 -18.35 1.42 -2.12
C THR A 137 -18.25 0.28 -1.12
N ALA A 138 -17.08 -0.33 -0.96
CA ALA A 138 -16.84 -1.43 -0.01
C ALA A 138 -15.37 -1.47 0.39
N CYS A 139 -15.04 -0.98 1.58
CA CYS A 139 -13.67 -0.97 2.09
C CYS A 139 -13.63 -1.21 3.60
N ILE A 140 -12.44 -1.49 4.10
CA ILE A 140 -12.14 -1.57 5.53
C ILE A 140 -10.88 -0.78 5.83
N PHE A 141 -10.85 -0.06 6.94
CA PHE A 141 -9.68 0.64 7.45
C PHE A 141 -9.50 0.34 8.94
N GLY A 142 -8.28 -0.01 9.31
CA GLY A 142 -7.92 -0.34 10.69
C GLY A 142 -6.73 0.43 11.22
N GLY A 143 -6.62 0.44 12.54
CA GLY A 143 -5.58 1.16 13.25
C GLY A 143 -5.65 2.68 13.10
N GLY A 144 -4.54 3.32 13.35
CA GLY A 144 -4.38 4.77 13.23
C GLY A 144 -3.95 5.42 14.54
N TYR A 145 -3.91 6.74 14.51
CA TYR A 145 -3.45 7.58 15.60
C TYR A 145 -4.47 8.68 15.90
N THR A 146 -4.86 8.79 17.16
CA THR A 146 -5.71 9.88 17.71
C THR A 146 -4.84 10.83 18.54
N THR A 147 -4.64 10.52 19.80
CA THR A 147 -3.62 11.04 20.71
C THR A 147 -2.61 9.95 21.08
N THR A 148 -2.98 8.71 20.80
CA THR A 148 -2.18 7.49 20.88
C THR A 148 -2.56 6.59 19.71
N GLU A 149 -1.83 5.50 19.52
CA GLU A 149 -2.20 4.47 18.58
C GLU A 149 -3.51 3.81 19.01
N VAL A 150 -4.38 3.49 18.04
CA VAL A 150 -5.67 2.82 18.26
C VAL A 150 -5.77 1.53 17.47
N ALA A 151 -6.63 0.62 17.93
CA ALA A 151 -6.92 -0.65 17.28
C ALA A 151 -8.21 -0.63 16.46
N ASN A 152 -9.00 0.43 16.55
CA ASN A 152 -10.30 0.54 15.91
C ASN A 152 -10.26 0.18 14.43
N ALA A 153 -11.23 -0.63 14.00
CA ALA A 153 -11.45 -0.94 12.59
C ALA A 153 -12.89 -0.63 12.19
N GLU A 154 -13.05 -0.01 11.05
CA GLU A 154 -14.34 0.38 10.50
C GLU A 154 -14.48 -0.09 9.06
N SER A 155 -15.66 -0.63 8.73
CA SER A 155 -16.04 -1.09 7.40
C SER A 155 -17.06 -0.15 6.78
N TRP A 156 -16.89 0.16 5.50
CA TRP A 156 -17.77 0.97 4.65
C TRP A 156 -18.57 0.10 3.69
N ASN A 157 -19.86 0.33 3.60
CA ASN A 157 -20.78 -0.42 2.71
C ASN A 157 -21.33 0.41 1.53
N GLY A 158 -20.76 1.59 1.28
CA GLY A 158 -21.24 2.53 0.27
C GLY A 158 -22.21 3.60 0.80
N SER A 159 -22.64 3.47 2.07
CA SER A 159 -23.60 4.40 2.69
C SER A 159 -23.28 4.75 4.12
N THR A 160 -22.78 3.79 4.91
CA THR A 160 -22.50 3.93 6.34
C THR A 160 -21.20 3.27 6.73
N TRP A 161 -20.52 3.86 7.72
CA TRP A 161 -19.41 3.24 8.42
C TRP A 161 -19.93 2.42 9.61
N THR A 162 -19.43 1.22 9.75
CA THR A 162 -19.74 0.32 10.86
C THR A 162 -18.44 -0.07 11.55
N GLU A 163 -18.38 0.11 12.86
CA GLU A 163 -17.29 -0.42 13.66
C GLU A 163 -17.36 -1.94 13.65
N VAL A 164 -16.25 -2.58 13.36
CA VAL A 164 -16.09 -4.04 13.31
C VAL A 164 -15.07 -4.48 14.34
N ASN A 165 -14.72 -5.76 14.40
CA ASN A 165 -13.74 -6.24 15.35
C ASN A 165 -12.40 -5.50 15.19
N ASP A 166 -11.86 -5.04 16.30
CA ASP A 166 -10.61 -4.31 16.38
C ASP A 166 -9.39 -5.19 16.03
N LEU A 167 -8.31 -4.55 15.64
CA LEU A 167 -6.98 -5.16 15.58
C LEU A 167 -6.60 -5.73 16.96
N ASN A 168 -5.84 -6.81 16.99
CA ASN A 168 -5.29 -7.35 18.25
C ASN A 168 -4.22 -6.41 18.83
N THR A 169 -3.55 -5.64 17.98
CA THR A 169 -2.51 -4.70 18.39
C THR A 169 -2.78 -3.30 17.83
N ALA A 170 -3.00 -2.34 18.73
CA ALA A 170 -3.12 -0.92 18.37
C ALA A 170 -1.83 -0.42 17.70
N ARG A 171 -1.92 0.12 16.48
CA ARG A 171 -0.78 0.66 15.71
C ARG A 171 -1.24 1.57 14.58
N ALA A 172 -0.34 2.41 14.10
CA ALA A 172 -0.59 3.39 13.04
C ALA A 172 0.46 3.28 11.92
N TYR A 173 0.22 3.95 10.81
CA TYR A 173 1.18 4.06 9.69
C TYR A 173 1.66 2.70 9.16
N THR A 174 0.76 1.74 9.09
CA THR A 174 0.97 0.37 8.58
C THR A 174 1.01 0.34 7.06
N GLY A 175 1.44 -0.78 6.47
CA GLY A 175 1.13 -1.13 5.08
C GLY A 175 -0.21 -1.84 5.03
N GLY A 176 -1.18 -1.34 4.27
CA GLY A 176 -2.52 -1.94 4.17
C GLY A 176 -2.95 -2.16 2.73
N SER A 177 -3.55 -3.32 2.44
CA SER A 177 -4.11 -3.65 1.12
C SER A 177 -5.12 -4.79 1.18
N GLY A 178 -5.87 -4.98 0.11
CA GLY A 178 -6.88 -6.02 -0.03
C GLY A 178 -8.29 -5.47 -0.25
N THR A 179 -9.29 -6.25 0.09
CA THR A 179 -10.73 -5.92 -0.04
C THR A 179 -11.36 -5.67 1.32
N SER A 180 -12.63 -5.30 1.35
CA SER A 180 -13.42 -5.14 2.58
C SER A 180 -13.60 -6.45 3.38
N THR A 181 -13.41 -7.61 2.74
CA THR A 181 -13.59 -8.94 3.36
C THR A 181 -12.33 -9.79 3.37
N SER A 182 -11.24 -9.30 2.79
CA SER A 182 -9.95 -9.98 2.71
C SER A 182 -8.84 -8.93 2.70
N ASN A 183 -8.39 -8.50 3.87
CA ASN A 183 -7.44 -7.40 4.04
C ASN A 183 -6.24 -7.81 4.90
N ILE A 184 -5.15 -7.10 4.77
CA ILE A 184 -3.96 -7.35 5.57
C ILE A 184 -3.30 -6.02 5.95
N LEU A 185 -2.93 -5.89 7.23
CA LEU A 185 -2.18 -4.75 7.77
C LEU A 185 -0.85 -5.24 8.31
N SER A 186 0.22 -4.69 7.77
CA SER A 186 1.59 -5.16 8.02
C SER A 186 2.45 -4.07 8.64
N ALA A 187 3.28 -4.43 9.61
CA ALA A 187 4.23 -3.56 10.27
C ALA A 187 3.56 -2.35 10.96
N GLY A 188 4.19 -1.17 10.96
CA GLY A 188 3.61 0.07 11.46
C GLY A 188 4.32 0.64 12.66
N TYR A 189 3.71 1.66 13.25
CA TYR A 189 4.20 2.43 14.38
C TYR A 189 3.45 2.08 15.67
N LYS A 190 4.16 1.88 16.75
CA LYS A 190 3.62 1.74 18.11
C LYS A 190 4.68 2.13 19.14
N VAL A 191 4.32 2.94 20.12
CA VAL A 191 5.20 3.26 21.26
C VAL A 191 5.22 2.05 22.24
N PRO A 192 6.38 1.70 22.87
CA PRO A 192 7.70 2.34 22.78
C PRO A 192 8.59 1.83 21.63
N ALA A 193 8.17 0.85 20.84
CA ALA A 193 8.93 0.29 19.74
C ALA A 193 8.36 0.80 18.38
N PRO A 194 8.92 1.87 17.79
CA PRO A 194 8.28 2.57 16.67
C PRO A 194 8.27 1.79 15.35
N ALA A 195 9.11 0.78 15.21
CA ALA A 195 9.15 -0.09 14.03
C ALA A 195 8.65 -1.48 14.42
N GLN A 196 7.40 -1.81 14.02
CA GLN A 196 6.77 -3.09 14.32
C GLN A 196 7.01 -4.10 13.21
N THR A 197 6.99 -5.39 13.57
CA THR A 197 7.00 -6.52 12.62
C THR A 197 5.63 -7.19 12.50
N THR A 198 4.71 -6.89 13.40
CA THR A 198 3.38 -7.51 13.51
C THR A 198 2.57 -7.40 12.22
N VAL A 199 1.94 -8.48 11.83
CA VAL A 199 1.03 -8.56 10.68
C VAL A 199 -0.30 -9.15 11.13
N GLU A 200 -1.41 -8.51 10.75
CA GLU A 200 -2.74 -9.02 11.00
C GLU A 200 -3.54 -9.14 9.70
N SER A 201 -4.20 -10.27 9.54
CA SER A 201 -5.02 -10.65 8.40
C SER A 201 -6.49 -10.59 8.78
N TRP A 202 -7.31 -9.93 7.96
CA TRP A 202 -8.77 -9.83 8.06
C TRP A 202 -9.46 -10.82 7.12
N ASP A 203 -10.39 -11.60 7.64
CA ASP A 203 -11.15 -12.62 6.90
C ASP A 203 -12.60 -12.22 6.57
N GLY A 204 -12.97 -10.98 6.85
CA GLY A 204 -14.33 -10.46 6.72
C GLY A 204 -15.10 -10.43 8.05
N SER A 205 -14.53 -11.01 9.12
CA SER A 205 -15.16 -11.08 10.44
C SER A 205 -14.20 -10.80 11.60
N SER A 206 -12.92 -11.19 11.49
CA SER A 206 -11.93 -11.05 12.55
C SER A 206 -10.53 -10.77 12.02
N TRP A 207 -9.72 -10.10 12.85
CA TRP A 207 -8.28 -9.95 12.64
C TRP A 207 -7.55 -11.09 13.33
N THR A 208 -6.64 -11.72 12.59
CA THR A 208 -5.78 -12.80 13.09
C THR A 208 -4.32 -12.42 12.85
N GLU A 209 -3.49 -12.51 13.88
CA GLU A 209 -2.05 -12.33 13.76
C GLU A 209 -1.46 -13.49 12.94
N VAL A 210 -0.66 -13.13 11.94
CA VAL A 210 0.02 -14.07 11.03
C VAL A 210 1.53 -13.84 11.05
N THR A 211 2.28 -14.55 10.22
CA THR A 211 3.74 -14.44 10.16
C THR A 211 4.20 -12.98 10.02
N GLU A 212 5.08 -12.56 10.89
CA GLU A 212 5.66 -11.21 10.92
C GLU A 212 6.50 -10.90 9.68
N VAL A 213 6.61 -9.62 9.33
CA VAL A 213 7.56 -9.15 8.30
C VAL A 213 9.00 -9.36 8.75
N ASN A 214 9.93 -9.52 7.80
CA ASN A 214 11.35 -9.74 8.12
C ASN A 214 12.01 -8.47 8.71
N SER A 215 11.57 -7.29 8.27
CA SER A 215 12.09 -6.00 8.77
C SER A 215 10.98 -5.11 9.29
N GLY A 216 11.05 -4.78 10.59
CA GLY A 216 10.12 -3.85 11.22
C GLY A 216 10.29 -2.42 10.73
N ARG A 217 9.21 -1.78 10.28
CA ARG A 217 9.20 -0.40 9.81
C ARG A 217 7.81 0.24 9.89
N SER A 218 7.77 1.55 9.91
CA SER A 218 6.53 2.35 9.90
C SER A 218 6.49 3.28 8.69
N GLU A 219 5.37 3.97 8.48
CA GLU A 219 5.20 4.91 7.35
C GLU A 219 5.49 4.25 5.97
N LEU A 220 5.22 2.95 5.87
CA LEU A 220 5.43 2.17 4.66
C LEU A 220 4.19 2.19 3.78
N SER A 221 4.36 1.76 2.54
CA SER A 221 3.26 1.55 1.60
C SER A 221 3.11 0.08 1.24
N ALA A 222 1.96 -0.26 0.72
CA ALA A 222 1.63 -1.60 0.30
C ALA A 222 0.82 -1.60 -1.01
N ALA A 223 0.89 -2.72 -1.72
CA ALA A 223 0.04 -3.08 -2.86
C ALA A 223 -0.38 -4.55 -2.72
N GLY A 224 -1.63 -4.86 -3.01
CA GLY A 224 -2.11 -6.24 -2.86
C GLY A 224 -3.61 -6.37 -3.07
N ALA A 225 -4.01 -7.55 -3.54
CA ALA A 225 -5.41 -7.81 -3.89
C ALA A 225 -6.21 -8.48 -2.76
N SER A 226 -5.53 -9.07 -1.76
CA SER A 226 -6.18 -9.85 -0.69
C SER A 226 -5.25 -10.01 0.52
N ASN A 227 -5.76 -10.59 1.60
CA ASN A 227 -4.99 -10.97 2.78
C ASN A 227 -3.95 -12.09 2.55
N THR A 228 -3.94 -12.73 1.38
CA THR A 228 -2.97 -13.76 1.01
C THR A 228 -1.96 -13.29 -0.04
N SER A 229 -2.03 -12.02 -0.46
CA SER A 229 -1.20 -11.48 -1.54
C SER A 229 -0.93 -10.00 -1.31
N GLN A 230 0.24 -9.68 -0.76
CA GLN A 230 0.67 -8.31 -0.49
C GLN A 230 2.14 -8.10 -0.84
N LEU A 231 2.46 -6.95 -1.36
CA LEU A 231 3.80 -6.38 -1.46
C LEU A 231 3.87 -5.18 -0.51
N ILE A 232 4.88 -5.15 0.36
CA ILE A 232 5.18 -3.98 1.18
C ILE A 232 6.53 -3.40 0.78
N PHE A 233 6.63 -2.09 0.76
CA PHE A 233 7.83 -1.38 0.33
C PHE A 233 7.95 -0.03 1.01
N SER A 234 9.16 0.58 0.92
CA SER A 234 9.46 1.85 1.58
C SER A 234 9.38 1.77 3.11
N GLY A 235 9.39 2.90 3.76
CA GLY A 235 9.11 3.02 5.19
C GLY A 235 10.22 3.66 6.01
N ASN A 236 9.92 3.87 7.28
CA ASN A 236 10.85 4.37 8.29
C ASN A 236 11.44 3.20 9.09
N GLU A 237 12.66 2.84 8.74
CA GLU A 237 13.56 1.96 9.48
C GLU A 237 14.87 2.77 9.58
N PRO A 238 15.11 3.53 10.66
CA PRO A 238 16.12 4.59 10.64
C PRO A 238 17.46 4.16 10.02
N PRO A 239 17.95 4.84 8.92
CA PRO A 239 17.31 5.97 8.22
C PRO A 239 16.02 5.58 7.49
N ASN A 240 15.75 5.93 6.26
CA ASN A 240 14.63 5.43 5.47
C ASN A 240 14.96 4.08 4.83
N SER A 241 13.92 3.31 4.48
CA SER A 241 14.05 1.98 3.87
C SER A 241 13.71 1.98 2.38
N ALA A 242 14.48 1.22 1.59
CA ALA A 242 14.14 0.85 0.22
C ALA A 242 13.61 -0.59 0.13
N LYS A 243 13.64 -1.32 1.23
CA LYS A 243 13.31 -2.75 1.27
C LYS A 243 11.91 -3.04 0.76
N THR A 244 11.81 -4.14 0.04
CA THR A 244 10.55 -4.68 -0.47
C THR A 244 10.39 -6.12 -0.03
N GLU A 245 9.24 -6.45 0.54
CA GLU A 245 8.88 -7.81 0.94
C GLU A 245 7.55 -8.23 0.33
N SER A 246 7.47 -9.48 -0.11
CA SER A 246 6.33 -10.08 -0.78
C SER A 246 5.72 -11.17 0.11
N TRP A 247 4.41 -11.11 0.33
CA TRP A 247 3.60 -12.04 1.11
C TRP A 247 2.82 -13.01 0.23
N ASN A 248 2.95 -14.29 0.45
CA ASN A 248 2.28 -15.34 -0.34
C ASN A 248 1.11 -16.03 0.38
N GLY A 249 0.65 -15.47 1.49
CA GLY A 249 -0.39 -16.07 2.35
C GLY A 249 0.17 -16.91 3.50
N THR A 250 1.50 -17.17 3.53
CA THR A 250 2.13 -18.03 4.55
C THR A 250 3.45 -17.45 5.06
N SER A 251 4.24 -16.84 4.18
CA SER A 251 5.58 -16.33 4.50
C SER A 251 5.90 -15.05 3.74
N TRP A 252 6.78 -14.25 4.31
CA TRP A 252 7.38 -13.08 3.68
C TRP A 252 8.70 -13.46 3.02
N THR A 253 8.91 -12.94 1.83
CA THR A 253 10.16 -13.08 1.07
C THR A 253 10.66 -11.70 0.70
N GLU A 254 11.91 -11.39 1.03
CA GLU A 254 12.59 -10.19 0.56
C GLU A 254 12.80 -10.29 -0.96
N VAL A 255 12.42 -9.24 -1.68
CA VAL A 255 12.49 -9.16 -3.14
C VAL A 255 13.34 -7.94 -3.52
N ALA A 256 13.39 -7.57 -4.82
CA ALA A 256 14.22 -6.44 -5.25
C ALA A 256 13.82 -5.15 -4.54
N ASP A 257 14.79 -4.43 -4.02
CA ASP A 257 14.61 -3.14 -3.36
C ASP A 257 14.34 -2.01 -4.35
N MET A 258 13.62 -0.99 -3.88
CA MET A 258 13.46 0.28 -4.59
C MET A 258 14.82 0.95 -4.84
N ALA A 259 14.91 1.76 -5.88
CA ALA A 259 16.13 2.54 -6.15
C ALA A 259 16.36 3.65 -5.09
N SER A 260 15.29 4.19 -4.52
CA SER A 260 15.36 5.27 -3.53
C SER A 260 14.72 4.89 -2.21
N ALA A 261 15.51 4.90 -1.12
CA ALA A 261 15.00 4.71 0.24
C ALA A 261 14.18 5.93 0.67
N ARG A 262 12.88 5.74 0.94
CA ARG A 262 11.97 6.80 1.36
C ARG A 262 10.78 6.25 2.17
N ARG A 263 10.11 7.13 2.88
CA ARG A 263 8.96 6.83 3.74
C ARG A 263 7.78 7.72 3.42
N ALA A 264 6.63 7.47 4.05
CA ALA A 264 5.42 8.28 3.92
C ALA A 264 4.98 8.44 2.44
N THR A 265 5.13 7.38 1.67
CA THR A 265 4.82 7.25 0.25
C THR A 265 3.34 6.89 0.03
N ALA A 266 2.89 6.92 -1.23
CA ALA A 266 1.67 6.26 -1.68
C ALA A 266 2.01 4.97 -2.43
N GLY A 267 1.19 3.93 -2.23
CA GLY A 267 1.27 2.66 -2.94
C GLY A 267 -0.01 2.38 -3.71
N ALA A 268 0.11 1.75 -4.88
CA ALA A 268 -1.02 1.28 -5.70
C ALA A 268 -0.65 -0.02 -6.41
N GLY A 269 -1.65 -0.77 -6.85
CA GLY A 269 -1.45 -2.00 -7.63
C GLY A 269 -1.62 -3.29 -6.85
N THR A 270 -0.90 -4.31 -7.28
CA THR A 270 -0.94 -5.67 -6.73
C THR A 270 0.44 -6.11 -6.25
N GLN A 271 0.52 -7.30 -5.66
CA GLN A 271 1.78 -7.93 -5.26
C GLN A 271 2.79 -8.08 -6.41
N THR A 272 2.30 -8.27 -7.63
CA THR A 272 3.13 -8.55 -8.82
C THR A 272 3.34 -7.34 -9.73
N SER A 273 2.57 -6.28 -9.52
CA SER A 273 2.57 -5.08 -10.35
C SER A 273 2.17 -3.89 -9.49
N ALA A 274 3.16 -3.15 -8.96
CA ALA A 274 2.94 -2.08 -8.01
C ALA A 274 3.58 -0.77 -8.44
N LEU A 275 3.01 0.33 -7.99
CA LEU A 275 3.54 1.70 -8.12
C LEU A 275 3.78 2.26 -6.73
N VAL A 276 4.94 2.87 -6.53
CA VAL A 276 5.23 3.74 -5.38
C VAL A 276 5.44 5.17 -5.86
N SER A 277 4.88 6.13 -5.16
CA SER A 277 4.97 7.53 -5.54
C SER A 277 5.14 8.44 -4.34
N ALA A 278 5.75 9.61 -4.55
CA ALA A 278 5.97 10.62 -3.51
C ALA A 278 6.90 10.14 -2.38
N GLY A 279 6.79 10.77 -1.22
CA GLY A 279 7.45 10.35 0.01
C GLY A 279 8.52 11.32 0.49
N TYR A 280 9.30 10.88 1.48
CA TYR A 280 10.37 11.65 2.12
C TYR A 280 11.68 10.85 2.15
N ASP A 281 12.73 11.40 1.55
CA ASP A 281 14.07 10.81 1.50
C ASP A 281 15.14 11.64 2.22
N GLY A 282 14.74 12.68 2.91
CA GLY A 282 15.51 13.77 3.49
C GLY A 282 14.92 15.11 3.07
N SER A 283 14.17 15.09 1.97
CA SER A 283 13.31 16.15 1.44
C SER A 283 12.03 15.52 0.88
N ASP A 284 11.03 16.36 0.55
CA ASP A 284 9.85 15.88 -0.16
C ASP A 284 10.22 15.39 -1.56
N SER A 285 9.66 14.26 -1.94
CA SER A 285 9.97 13.59 -3.20
C SER A 285 8.77 13.60 -4.16
N ALA A 286 9.04 13.75 -5.44
CA ALA A 286 8.08 13.56 -6.52
C ALA A 286 8.33 12.25 -7.28
N LEU A 287 9.32 11.47 -6.88
CA LEU A 287 9.73 10.24 -7.58
C LEU A 287 8.61 9.20 -7.57
N SER A 288 8.50 8.49 -8.70
CA SER A 288 7.70 7.28 -8.79
C SER A 288 8.55 6.13 -9.32
N GLU A 289 8.27 4.92 -8.83
CA GLU A 289 8.90 3.69 -9.29
C GLU A 289 7.84 2.58 -9.46
N GLU A 290 8.01 1.75 -10.47
CA GLU A 290 7.14 0.63 -10.79
C GLU A 290 7.82 -0.70 -10.50
N PHE A 291 7.12 -1.56 -9.76
CA PHE A 291 7.56 -2.93 -9.48
C PHE A 291 6.91 -3.90 -10.44
N THR A 292 7.70 -4.78 -11.04
CA THR A 292 7.22 -5.92 -11.83
C THR A 292 7.82 -7.20 -11.29
N ALA A 293 6.96 -8.13 -10.88
CA ALA A 293 7.39 -9.46 -10.46
C ALA A 293 7.94 -10.27 -11.65
N PRO A 294 8.80 -11.27 -11.40
CA PRO A 294 9.29 -12.13 -12.46
C PRO A 294 8.13 -12.87 -13.16
N ALA A 295 8.20 -12.98 -14.48
CA ALA A 295 7.26 -13.81 -15.21
C ALA A 295 7.47 -15.30 -14.84
N VAL A 296 6.40 -15.97 -14.41
CA VAL A 296 6.42 -17.42 -14.16
C VAL A 296 6.21 -18.11 -15.51
N PHE A 297 7.28 -18.63 -16.09
CA PHE A 297 7.18 -19.48 -17.28
C PHE A 297 6.92 -20.93 -16.85
N SER A 298 5.71 -21.43 -17.04
CA SER A 298 5.45 -22.86 -17.02
C SER A 298 5.88 -23.44 -18.38
N LYS A 299 6.99 -24.16 -18.42
CA LYS A 299 7.40 -24.91 -19.61
C LYS A 299 6.50 -26.15 -19.67
N GLN A 300 5.52 -26.16 -20.57
CA GLN A 300 4.88 -27.42 -20.94
C GLN A 300 5.93 -28.29 -21.64
N ILE A 301 6.28 -29.41 -21.02
CA ILE A 301 7.03 -30.48 -21.72
C ILE A 301 6.00 -31.24 -22.52
N GLU A 302 5.84 -30.87 -23.77
CA GLU A 302 5.12 -31.74 -24.71
C GLU A 302 5.94 -33.02 -24.89
N GLY A 303 5.46 -34.11 -24.28
CA GLY A 303 6.00 -35.42 -24.50
C GLY A 303 5.66 -35.85 -25.93
N GLN A 304 6.63 -35.88 -26.81
CA GLN A 304 6.50 -36.66 -28.04
C GLN A 304 6.50 -38.14 -27.67
N LEU A 305 5.36 -38.78 -27.87
CA LEU A 305 5.22 -40.25 -27.88
C LEU A 305 5.87 -40.84 -29.14
#